data_e97b9f0aec25f8606c66b03add7d3aa7
#
_entry.id   e97b9f0aec25f8606c66b03add7d3aa7
#
_cell.length_a   1.000
_cell.length_b   1.000
_cell.length_c   1.000
_cell.angle_alpha   90.00
_cell.angle_beta   90.00
_cell.angle_gamma   90.00
#
_symmetry.space_group_name_H-M   'P 1'
#
loop_
_entity.id
_entity.type
_entity.pdbx_description
1 polymer ?
#
loop_
_entity_poly.entity_id
_entity_poly.type
_entity_poly.pdbx_seq_one_letter_code
_entity_poly.pdbx_strand_id
1 'polypeptide(L)'
;IQSGIELQTDTQTVEKLELVSQPIVVKPSPLDDKQLNETKSEKIQVPALSDTFKPDEKIIRSCFSRFCEQPDFYADPWKLRRSLNQTDIEVLDDWFFNMGGRGAVESLGSRPKNALLAAGLISTIGELYGDQFQTLILASEPERLGEWRRVLQDSLGLAREDFGPSSGIVLFERPEGVIERADRLEANDEVPLIIVDSSETSIDVCILQFPLWIAFVGNNEEIYDDFQLD
;
A
#
# COMPACT_ATOMS: atom_id res chain seq x y z
N ILE A 1 -46.78 -65.07 10.33
CA ILE A 1 -46.05 -65.82 9.32
C ILE A 1 -44.71 -65.12 9.18
N GLN A 2 -43.69 -65.74 9.76
CA GLN A 2 -42.27 -65.35 9.77
C GLN A 2 -41.64 -65.75 8.43
N SER A 3 -40.70 -64.95 7.95
CA SER A 3 -39.66 -65.46 7.10
C SER A 3 -38.37 -64.57 7.38
N GLY A 4 -37.43 -65.17 8.05
CA GLY A 4 -36.10 -64.66 8.21
C GLY A 4 -35.30 -64.85 6.93
N ILE A 5 -34.38 -63.91 6.69
CA ILE A 5 -33.30 -64.06 5.69
C ILE A 5 -32.01 -63.89 6.44
N GLU A 6 -31.28 -64.99 6.50
CA GLU A 6 -29.90 -65.05 6.98
C GLU A 6 -28.95 -64.38 5.97
N LEU A 7 -28.14 -63.46 6.39
CA LEU A 7 -27.00 -62.93 5.63
C LEU A 7 -25.76 -63.67 6.00
N GLN A 8 -25.23 -64.44 5.06
CA GLN A 8 -23.93 -65.09 5.15
C GLN A 8 -22.81 -64.04 4.98
N THR A 9 -21.90 -64.06 5.93
CA THR A 9 -20.65 -63.28 5.86
C THR A 9 -19.58 -64.11 5.14
N ASP A 10 -19.24 -63.69 3.94
CA ASP A 10 -18.06 -64.17 3.23
C ASP A 10 -16.81 -63.37 3.66
N THR A 11 -15.92 -64.07 4.33
CA THR A 11 -14.58 -63.59 4.68
C THR A 11 -13.66 -63.82 3.49
N GLN A 12 -13.34 -62.76 2.74
CA GLN A 12 -12.26 -62.80 1.74
C GLN A 12 -10.95 -62.33 2.34
N THR A 13 -9.98 -63.18 2.29
CA THR A 13 -8.58 -63.07 2.65
C THR A 13 -7.91 -61.97 1.83
N VAL A 14 -7.30 -61.01 2.53
CA VAL A 14 -6.47 -59.95 1.89
C VAL A 14 -5.07 -60.50 1.65
N GLU A 15 -4.75 -60.85 0.44
CA GLU A 15 -3.36 -61.13 0.02
C GLU A 15 -2.54 -59.87 0.01
N LYS A 16 -1.44 -59.90 0.75
CA LYS A 16 -0.44 -58.88 0.90
C LYS A 16 0.46 -58.85 -0.34
N LEU A 17 0.28 -57.91 -1.25
CA LEU A 17 1.17 -57.66 -2.37
C LEU A 17 2.39 -56.88 -1.89
N GLU A 18 3.53 -57.53 -1.83
CA GLU A 18 4.82 -56.88 -1.65
C GLU A 18 5.25 -56.22 -2.97
N LEU A 19 5.29 -54.91 -2.98
CA LEU A 19 5.90 -54.13 -4.07
C LEU A 19 7.42 -54.19 -3.94
N VAL A 20 8.04 -54.97 -4.78
CA VAL A 20 9.52 -54.96 -4.97
C VAL A 20 9.88 -53.71 -5.74
N SER A 21 10.49 -52.72 -5.05
CA SER A 21 11.04 -51.52 -5.63
C SER A 21 12.32 -51.86 -6.39
N GLN A 22 12.26 -51.95 -7.70
CA GLN A 22 13.44 -51.94 -8.55
C GLN A 22 13.88 -50.49 -8.83
N PRO A 23 15.17 -50.14 -8.71
CA PRO A 23 15.64 -48.81 -9.04
C PRO A 23 15.55 -48.56 -10.56
N ILE A 24 14.77 -47.56 -10.97
CA ILE A 24 14.71 -47.11 -12.37
C ILE A 24 16.03 -46.41 -12.67
N VAL A 25 16.89 -47.01 -13.45
CA VAL A 25 18.08 -46.36 -14.03
C VAL A 25 17.59 -45.45 -15.18
N VAL A 26 17.49 -44.16 -14.89
CA VAL A 26 17.21 -43.16 -15.91
C VAL A 26 18.48 -42.93 -16.73
N LYS A 27 18.48 -43.31 -18.02
CA LYS A 27 19.55 -42.95 -18.92
C LYS A 27 19.53 -41.44 -19.19
N PRO A 28 20.70 -40.74 -19.14
CA PRO A 28 20.74 -39.32 -19.45
C PRO A 28 20.30 -39.06 -20.89
N SER A 29 19.53 -37.97 -21.06
CA SER A 29 19.05 -37.54 -22.40
C SER A 29 20.21 -36.94 -23.20
N PRO A 30 20.23 -37.11 -24.55
CA PRO A 30 21.26 -36.53 -25.42
C PRO A 30 21.29 -34.98 -25.44
N LEU A 31 20.46 -34.32 -24.64
CA LEU A 31 20.40 -32.86 -24.51
C LEU A 31 21.24 -32.29 -23.35
N ASP A 32 21.84 -33.19 -22.53
CA ASP A 32 22.64 -32.74 -21.36
C ASP A 32 24.11 -32.42 -21.71
N ASP A 33 24.54 -32.63 -22.97
CA ASP A 33 25.90 -32.33 -23.43
C ASP A 33 26.06 -30.98 -24.17
N LYS A 34 25.26 -29.98 -23.81
CA LYS A 34 25.62 -28.60 -24.13
C LYS A 34 26.41 -28.03 -22.95
N GLN A 35 27.74 -27.98 -23.12
CA GLN A 35 28.63 -27.18 -22.31
C GLN A 35 27.98 -25.84 -21.97
N LEU A 36 27.55 -25.68 -20.73
CA LEU A 36 27.24 -24.36 -20.19
C LEU A 36 28.54 -23.57 -20.18
N ASN A 37 28.74 -22.76 -21.22
CA ASN A 37 29.56 -21.58 -21.06
C ASN A 37 29.03 -20.84 -19.87
N GLU A 38 29.81 -20.72 -18.82
CA GLU A 38 29.60 -19.82 -17.70
C GLU A 38 29.60 -18.38 -18.23
N THR A 39 28.50 -18.00 -18.86
CA THR A 39 28.13 -16.61 -18.95
C THR A 39 27.78 -16.24 -17.52
N LYS A 40 28.65 -15.44 -16.88
CA LYS A 40 28.32 -14.76 -15.64
C LYS A 40 26.91 -14.22 -15.76
N SER A 41 25.94 -14.90 -15.15
CA SER A 41 24.64 -14.35 -14.85
C SER A 41 24.94 -13.16 -13.93
N GLU A 42 24.99 -11.96 -14.47
CA GLU A 42 24.74 -10.78 -13.65
C GLU A 42 23.39 -11.04 -13.01
N LYS A 43 23.44 -11.39 -11.74
CA LYS A 43 22.25 -11.41 -10.90
C LYS A 43 21.70 -10.00 -11.01
N ILE A 44 20.65 -9.84 -11.80
CA ILE A 44 19.80 -8.65 -11.73
C ILE A 44 19.30 -8.68 -10.30
N GLN A 45 19.96 -7.89 -9.44
CA GLN A 45 19.48 -7.66 -8.08
C GLN A 45 18.23 -6.81 -8.26
N VAL A 46 17.07 -7.46 -8.19
CA VAL A 46 15.82 -6.73 -8.04
C VAL A 46 15.96 -5.98 -6.72
N PRO A 47 15.96 -4.64 -6.72
CA PRO A 47 16.11 -3.88 -5.48
C PRO A 47 15.03 -4.35 -4.49
N ALA A 48 15.40 -4.55 -3.24
CA ALA A 48 14.39 -4.76 -2.21
C ALA A 48 13.47 -3.53 -2.18
N LEU A 49 12.18 -3.69 -1.88
CA LEU A 49 11.22 -2.57 -1.78
C LEU A 49 11.76 -1.44 -0.90
N SER A 50 12.46 -1.79 0.18
CA SER A 50 13.16 -0.84 1.06
C SER A 50 14.26 0.01 0.39
N ASP A 51 14.69 -0.35 -0.82
CA ASP A 51 15.76 0.39 -1.52
C ASP A 51 15.21 1.45 -2.49
N THR A 52 13.91 1.50 -2.68
CA THR A 52 13.25 2.37 -3.67
C THR A 52 13.60 3.85 -3.47
N PHE A 53 13.61 4.34 -2.23
CA PHE A 53 13.85 5.75 -1.89
C PHE A 53 15.26 6.06 -1.39
N LYS A 54 16.17 5.07 -1.35
CA LYS A 54 17.56 5.30 -0.93
C LYS A 54 18.29 6.37 -1.73
N PRO A 55 18.13 6.47 -3.06
CA PRO A 55 18.77 7.54 -3.83
C PRO A 55 18.37 8.94 -3.38
N ASP A 56 17.13 9.09 -2.92
CA ASP A 56 16.49 10.35 -2.57
C ASP A 56 16.49 10.63 -1.06
N GLU A 57 17.14 9.77 -0.26
CA GLU A 57 17.15 9.84 1.21
C GLU A 57 17.48 11.25 1.72
N LYS A 58 18.45 11.92 1.11
CA LYS A 58 18.86 13.27 1.55
C LYS A 58 17.74 14.31 1.39
N ILE A 59 16.98 14.21 0.30
CA ILE A 59 15.86 15.11 0.02
C ILE A 59 14.74 14.85 1.02
N ILE A 60 14.38 13.58 1.21
CA ILE A 60 13.32 13.14 2.13
C ILE A 60 13.65 13.59 3.56
N ARG A 61 14.85 13.30 4.06
CA ARG A 61 15.24 13.71 5.42
C ARG A 61 15.34 15.22 5.59
N SER A 62 15.68 15.97 4.54
CA SER A 62 15.62 17.43 4.55
C SER A 62 14.18 17.94 4.68
N CYS A 63 13.21 17.30 4.04
CA CYS A 63 11.79 17.60 4.23
C CYS A 63 11.37 17.35 5.69
N PHE A 64 11.74 16.21 6.25
CA PHE A 64 11.41 15.85 7.63
C PHE A 64 11.97 16.83 8.66
N SER A 65 13.23 17.23 8.52
CA SER A 65 13.80 18.28 9.39
C SER A 65 13.01 19.59 9.29
N ARG A 66 12.63 20.01 8.09
CA ARG A 66 11.82 21.24 7.91
C ARG A 66 10.44 21.10 8.59
N PHE A 67 9.82 19.95 8.53
CA PHE A 67 8.49 19.74 9.12
C PHE A 67 8.52 19.78 10.65
N CYS A 68 9.60 19.34 11.29
CA CYS A 68 9.75 19.36 12.74
C CYS A 68 10.35 20.67 13.26
N GLU A 69 11.44 21.12 12.67
CA GLU A 69 12.30 22.15 13.25
C GLU A 69 11.99 23.56 12.73
N GLN A 70 11.56 23.66 11.48
CA GLN A 70 11.37 24.94 10.79
C GLN A 70 10.12 24.94 9.90
N PRO A 71 8.92 24.75 10.48
CA PRO A 71 7.70 24.79 9.68
C PRO A 71 7.49 26.20 9.12
N ASP A 72 7.31 26.30 7.80
CA ASP A 72 6.97 27.54 7.12
C ASP A 72 5.45 27.65 6.92
N PHE A 73 4.79 28.36 7.81
CA PHE A 73 3.33 28.55 7.76
C PHE A 73 2.85 29.37 6.54
N TYR A 74 3.73 30.00 5.82
CA TYR A 74 3.45 30.80 4.63
C TYR A 74 4.08 30.22 3.37
N ALA A 75 4.52 28.96 3.41
CA ALA A 75 5.11 28.29 2.27
C ALA A 75 4.19 28.34 1.03
N ASP A 76 4.80 28.19 -0.14
CA ASP A 76 4.06 28.07 -1.39
C ASP A 76 3.07 26.88 -1.37
N PRO A 77 2.03 26.88 -2.20
CA PRO A 77 1.13 25.73 -2.34
C PRO A 77 1.91 24.44 -2.55
N TRP A 78 1.34 23.34 -2.09
CA TRP A 78 1.94 21.98 -2.10
C TRP A 78 3.09 21.76 -1.13
N LYS A 79 3.52 22.77 -0.39
CA LYS A 79 4.48 22.64 0.69
C LYS A 79 3.75 22.55 2.04
N LEU A 80 4.25 21.70 2.91
CA LEU A 80 3.64 21.56 4.25
C LEU A 80 3.79 22.84 5.06
N ARG A 81 2.64 23.41 5.45
CA ARG A 81 2.51 24.64 6.24
C ARG A 81 2.28 24.40 7.73
N ARG A 82 2.29 23.14 8.16
CA ARG A 82 2.05 22.72 9.54
C ARG A 82 3.27 21.95 10.03
N SER A 83 3.46 21.94 11.36
CA SER A 83 4.49 21.09 11.96
C SER A 83 3.99 19.66 12.14
N LEU A 84 4.90 18.71 11.96
CA LEU A 84 4.75 17.33 12.38
C LEU A 84 5.54 17.09 13.66
N ASN A 85 5.08 16.19 14.51
CA ASN A 85 5.84 15.79 15.68
C ASN A 85 6.84 14.67 15.31
N GLN A 86 7.73 14.31 16.21
CA GLN A 86 8.75 13.31 15.97
C GLN A 86 8.14 11.92 15.66
N THR A 87 7.05 11.57 16.32
CA THR A 87 6.35 10.28 16.07
C THR A 87 5.76 10.23 14.65
N ASP A 88 5.20 11.34 14.18
CA ASP A 88 4.68 11.43 12.81
C ASP A 88 5.81 11.25 11.78
N ILE A 89 6.99 11.83 12.06
CA ILE A 89 8.17 11.66 11.20
C ILE A 89 8.67 10.21 11.20
N GLU A 90 8.65 9.52 12.34
CA GLU A 90 9.02 8.11 12.43
C GLU A 90 8.11 7.23 11.57
N VAL A 91 6.81 7.51 11.52
CA VAL A 91 5.86 6.82 10.64
C VAL A 91 6.17 7.07 9.17
N LEU A 92 6.49 8.32 8.80
CA LEU A 92 6.89 8.64 7.42
C LEU A 92 8.23 7.99 7.06
N ASP A 93 9.22 8.02 7.95
CA ASP A 93 10.53 7.39 7.74
C ASP A 93 10.38 5.89 7.50
N ASP A 94 9.57 5.22 8.32
CA ASP A 94 9.27 3.79 8.18
C ASP A 94 8.57 3.48 6.84
N TRP A 95 7.59 4.30 6.45
CA TRP A 95 6.87 4.14 5.19
C TRP A 95 7.81 4.29 3.97
N PHE A 96 8.71 5.27 3.98
CA PHE A 96 9.65 5.47 2.88
C PHE A 96 10.75 4.40 2.84
N PHE A 97 11.40 4.10 3.96
CA PHE A 97 12.66 3.35 3.97
C PHE A 97 12.51 1.88 4.37
N ASN A 98 11.48 1.50 5.10
CA ASN A 98 11.23 0.11 5.45
C ASN A 98 10.12 -0.50 4.59
N MET A 99 9.03 0.25 4.34
CA MET A 99 7.91 -0.23 3.53
C MET A 99 8.08 0.08 2.03
N GLY A 100 9.06 0.91 1.65
CA GLY A 100 9.34 1.21 0.24
C GLY A 100 8.21 1.93 -0.49
N GLY A 101 7.41 2.71 0.22
CA GLY A 101 6.29 3.46 -0.35
C GLY A 101 4.96 2.71 -0.40
N ARG A 102 4.87 1.54 0.23
CA ARG A 102 3.68 0.68 0.21
C ARG A 102 3.42 0.09 1.58
N GLY A 103 2.36 0.50 2.24
CA GLY A 103 2.08 -0.11 3.54
C GLY A 103 0.86 0.43 4.25
N ALA A 104 0.38 -0.37 5.18
CA ALA A 104 -0.61 0.05 6.16
C ALA A 104 0.11 0.59 7.39
N VAL A 105 -0.37 1.73 7.88
CA VAL A 105 0.12 2.38 9.09
C VAL A 105 -1.02 2.50 10.10
N GLU A 106 -0.69 2.43 11.38
CA GLU A 106 -1.68 2.63 12.42
C GLU A 106 -2.22 4.07 12.38
N SER A 107 -3.54 4.23 12.55
CA SER A 107 -4.17 5.54 12.65
C SER A 107 -3.61 6.32 13.83
N LEU A 108 -3.33 7.60 13.63
CA LEU A 108 -2.79 8.48 14.67
C LEU A 108 -3.83 8.93 15.71
N GLY A 109 -4.95 8.19 15.81
CA GLY A 109 -6.01 8.41 16.78
C GLY A 109 -6.99 9.52 16.40
N SER A 110 -6.83 10.18 15.25
CA SER A 110 -7.86 11.07 14.69
C SER A 110 -7.65 11.31 13.19
N ARG A 111 -8.76 11.51 12.47
CA ARG A 111 -8.74 11.83 11.02
C ARG A 111 -7.89 13.06 10.67
N PRO A 112 -8.01 14.19 11.39
CA PRO A 112 -7.17 15.35 11.11
C PRO A 112 -5.67 15.07 11.23
N LYS A 113 -5.25 14.20 12.16
CA LYS A 113 -3.85 13.80 12.27
C LYS A 113 -3.41 12.91 11.12
N ASN A 114 -4.24 11.93 10.70
CA ASN A 114 -3.97 11.11 9.53
C ASN A 114 -3.85 11.98 8.26
N ALA A 115 -4.75 12.93 8.08
CA ALA A 115 -4.72 13.84 6.95
C ALA A 115 -3.51 14.81 7.00
N LEU A 116 -3.07 15.21 8.19
CA LEU A 116 -1.86 16.01 8.36
C LEU A 116 -0.59 15.21 8.03
N LEU A 117 -0.52 13.95 8.47
CA LEU A 117 0.57 13.05 8.09
C LEU A 117 0.62 12.87 6.56
N ALA A 118 -0.55 12.63 5.96
CA ALA A 118 -0.68 12.52 4.51
C ALA A 118 -0.27 13.81 3.78
N ALA A 119 -0.54 15.00 4.35
CA ALA A 119 -0.05 16.27 3.81
C ALA A 119 1.48 16.33 3.80
N GLY A 120 2.15 15.87 4.85
CA GLY A 120 3.61 15.72 4.90
C GLY A 120 4.12 14.77 3.82
N LEU A 121 3.44 13.64 3.64
CA LEU A 121 3.74 12.67 2.59
C LEU A 121 3.59 13.30 1.19
N ILE A 122 2.46 13.93 0.89
CA ILE A 122 2.18 14.60 -0.39
C ILE A 122 3.24 15.67 -0.67
N SER A 123 3.58 16.49 0.32
CA SER A 123 4.63 17.52 0.18
C SER A 123 5.99 16.92 -0.13
N THR A 124 6.35 15.79 0.48
CA THR A 124 7.62 15.09 0.23
C THR A 124 7.63 14.45 -1.16
N ILE A 125 6.56 13.78 -1.56
CA ILE A 125 6.42 13.17 -2.91
C ILE A 125 6.47 14.26 -3.99
N GLY A 126 5.87 15.43 -3.75
CA GLY A 126 5.97 16.58 -4.65
C GLY A 126 7.39 17.11 -4.86
N GLU A 127 8.28 17.01 -3.84
CA GLU A 127 9.70 17.34 -4.00
C GLU A 127 10.45 16.32 -4.87
N LEU A 128 9.99 15.06 -4.89
CA LEU A 128 10.65 14.00 -5.64
C LEU A 128 10.16 13.89 -7.09
N TYR A 129 8.86 14.03 -7.31
CA TYR A 129 8.24 13.78 -8.62
C TYR A 129 7.74 15.06 -9.32
N GLY A 130 7.72 16.20 -8.62
CA GLY A 130 7.18 17.45 -9.19
C GLY A 130 5.72 17.30 -9.58
N ASP A 131 5.41 17.61 -10.84
CA ASP A 131 4.04 17.52 -11.38
C ASP A 131 3.70 16.12 -11.95
N GLN A 132 4.61 15.15 -11.83
CA GLN A 132 4.45 13.80 -12.41
C GLN A 132 3.77 12.81 -11.44
N PHE A 133 3.01 13.29 -10.48
CA PHE A 133 2.22 12.44 -9.61
C PHE A 133 0.84 13.03 -9.35
N GLN A 134 -0.11 12.17 -8.99
CA GLN A 134 -1.42 12.57 -8.53
C GLN A 134 -1.81 11.80 -7.27
N THR A 135 -2.41 12.48 -6.31
CA THR A 135 -2.91 11.87 -5.07
C THR A 135 -4.35 11.44 -5.23
N LEU A 136 -4.64 10.18 -4.92
CA LEU A 136 -5.97 9.58 -4.97
C LEU A 136 -6.38 9.17 -3.55
N ILE A 137 -7.43 9.77 -2.99
CA ILE A 137 -7.87 9.52 -1.62
C ILE A 137 -9.16 8.75 -1.64
N LEU A 138 -9.20 7.61 -0.97
CA LEU A 138 -10.36 6.75 -0.81
C LEU A 138 -10.92 6.86 0.60
N ALA A 139 -12.20 7.25 0.70
CA ALA A 139 -12.99 7.15 1.91
C ALA A 139 -14.47 6.97 1.54
N SER A 140 -15.12 5.94 2.03
CA SER A 140 -16.49 5.55 1.65
C SER A 140 -17.56 6.56 2.05
N GLU A 141 -17.26 7.41 3.03
CA GLU A 141 -18.22 8.39 3.56
C GLU A 141 -17.92 9.81 3.02
N PRO A 142 -18.91 10.50 2.42
CA PRO A 142 -18.74 11.85 1.87
C PRO A 142 -18.26 12.90 2.87
N GLU A 143 -18.70 12.78 4.14
CA GLU A 143 -18.30 13.66 5.24
C GLU A 143 -16.79 13.56 5.48
N ARG A 144 -16.23 12.35 5.43
CA ARG A 144 -14.80 12.11 5.59
C ARG A 144 -14.00 12.74 4.47
N LEU A 145 -14.46 12.63 3.23
CA LEU A 145 -13.83 13.29 2.09
C LEU A 145 -13.84 14.82 2.24
N GLY A 146 -14.89 15.38 2.82
CA GLY A 146 -14.96 16.81 3.18
C GLY A 146 -13.90 17.22 4.21
N GLU A 147 -13.66 16.39 5.23
CA GLU A 147 -12.62 16.61 6.24
C GLU A 147 -11.22 16.48 5.63
N TRP A 148 -10.96 15.43 4.84
CA TRP A 148 -9.72 15.27 4.09
C TRP A 148 -9.40 16.52 3.27
N ARG A 149 -10.36 16.98 2.48
CA ARG A 149 -10.20 18.21 1.68
C ARG A 149 -9.81 19.38 2.55
N ARG A 150 -10.56 19.64 3.64
CA ARG A 150 -10.32 20.79 4.52
C ARG A 150 -8.93 20.75 5.14
N VAL A 151 -8.51 19.62 5.69
CA VAL A 151 -7.20 19.51 6.34
C VAL A 151 -6.07 19.67 5.31
N LEU A 152 -6.20 19.09 4.13
CA LEU A 152 -5.20 19.22 3.07
C LEU A 152 -5.13 20.66 2.53
N GLN A 153 -6.26 21.35 2.36
CA GLN A 153 -6.27 22.77 1.99
C GLN A 153 -5.52 23.61 3.01
N ASP A 154 -5.80 23.43 4.29
CA ASP A 154 -5.15 24.19 5.36
C ASP A 154 -3.66 23.84 5.49
N SER A 155 -3.32 22.57 5.35
CA SER A 155 -1.96 22.08 5.60
C SER A 155 -1.00 22.32 4.43
N LEU A 156 -1.50 22.30 3.19
CA LEU A 156 -0.70 22.47 1.96
C LEU A 156 -0.98 23.78 1.24
N GLY A 157 -1.88 24.63 1.78
CA GLY A 157 -2.24 25.90 1.14
C GLY A 157 -2.92 25.75 -0.20
N LEU A 158 -3.73 24.69 -0.37
CA LEU A 158 -4.39 24.37 -1.62
C LEU A 158 -5.68 25.14 -1.80
N ALA A 159 -5.99 25.48 -3.05
CA ALA A 159 -7.24 26.07 -3.45
C ALA A 159 -8.28 24.97 -3.80
N ARG A 160 -9.50 25.37 -4.12
CA ARG A 160 -10.57 24.43 -4.47
C ARG A 160 -10.30 23.73 -5.80
N GLU A 161 -9.70 24.41 -6.72
CA GLU A 161 -9.32 23.93 -8.06
C GLU A 161 -8.22 22.86 -8.03
N ASP A 162 -7.45 22.73 -6.93
CA ASP A 162 -6.45 21.68 -6.75
C ASP A 162 -7.07 20.30 -6.48
N PHE A 163 -8.40 20.25 -6.29
CA PHE A 163 -9.17 19.03 -6.08
C PHE A 163 -10.06 18.73 -7.28
N GLY A 164 -9.69 17.76 -8.09
CA GLY A 164 -10.47 17.33 -9.25
C GLY A 164 -9.71 16.43 -10.21
N PRO A 165 -10.37 15.89 -11.23
CA PRO A 165 -9.78 14.86 -12.09
C PRO A 165 -8.57 15.33 -12.92
N SER A 166 -8.44 16.64 -13.14
CA SER A 166 -7.31 17.24 -13.88
C SER A 166 -6.33 17.98 -12.97
N SER A 167 -6.42 17.76 -11.65
CA SER A 167 -5.62 18.44 -10.63
C SER A 167 -4.85 17.46 -9.77
N GLY A 168 -4.06 17.96 -8.82
CA GLY A 168 -3.15 17.14 -8.03
C GLY A 168 -3.79 16.16 -7.05
N ILE A 169 -5.05 16.41 -6.58
CA ILE A 169 -5.75 15.54 -5.62
C ILE A 169 -7.14 15.18 -6.13
N VAL A 170 -7.48 13.90 -6.09
CA VAL A 170 -8.81 13.40 -6.41
C VAL A 170 -9.36 12.58 -5.22
N LEU A 171 -10.62 12.82 -4.89
CA LEU A 171 -11.31 12.18 -3.79
C LEU A 171 -12.32 11.15 -4.33
N PHE A 172 -12.32 9.96 -3.76
CA PHE A 172 -13.16 8.84 -4.20
C PHE A 172 -13.93 8.23 -3.04
N GLU A 173 -15.18 7.89 -3.28
CA GLU A 173 -16.04 7.14 -2.36
C GLU A 173 -15.96 5.62 -2.60
N ARG A 174 -15.38 5.20 -3.72
CA ARG A 174 -15.33 3.78 -4.11
C ARG A 174 -13.98 3.39 -4.68
N PRO A 175 -13.49 2.18 -4.36
CA PRO A 175 -12.18 1.70 -4.80
C PRO A 175 -12.07 1.56 -6.33
N GLU A 176 -13.19 1.24 -7.03
CA GLU A 176 -13.16 1.08 -8.49
C GLU A 176 -12.73 2.37 -9.20
N GLY A 177 -13.19 3.52 -8.69
CA GLY A 177 -12.80 4.83 -9.23
C GLY A 177 -11.32 5.13 -9.02
N VAL A 178 -10.77 4.74 -7.87
CA VAL A 178 -9.34 4.87 -7.57
C VAL A 178 -8.51 4.03 -8.54
N ILE A 179 -8.87 2.75 -8.69
CA ILE A 179 -8.17 1.79 -9.55
C ILE A 179 -8.17 2.28 -11.00
N GLU A 180 -9.36 2.63 -11.54
CA GLU A 180 -9.48 3.13 -12.91
C GLU A 180 -8.64 4.40 -13.14
N ARG A 181 -8.57 5.29 -12.14
CA ARG A 181 -7.77 6.51 -12.24
C ARG A 181 -6.28 6.21 -12.15
N ALA A 182 -5.87 5.34 -11.25
CA ALA A 182 -4.47 4.93 -11.07
C ALA A 182 -3.93 4.25 -12.33
N ASP A 183 -4.69 3.34 -12.95
CA ASP A 183 -4.32 2.71 -14.23
C ASP A 183 -4.10 3.74 -15.35
N ARG A 184 -4.93 4.80 -15.40
CA ARG A 184 -4.78 5.87 -16.38
C ARG A 184 -3.53 6.72 -16.14
N LEU A 185 -3.17 6.96 -14.88
CA LEU A 185 -1.95 7.69 -14.53
C LEU A 185 -0.72 6.90 -14.95
N GLU A 186 -0.65 5.62 -14.61
CA GLU A 186 0.47 4.76 -15.02
C GLU A 186 0.59 4.66 -16.56
N ALA A 187 -0.54 4.61 -17.27
CA ALA A 187 -0.54 4.61 -18.73
C ALA A 187 0.00 5.92 -19.35
N ASN A 188 0.06 7.01 -18.58
CA ASN A 188 0.60 8.31 -18.96
C ASN A 188 1.98 8.59 -18.35
N ASP A 189 2.64 7.59 -17.76
CA ASP A 189 3.90 7.73 -17.03
C ASP A 189 3.81 8.69 -15.83
N GLU A 190 2.63 8.83 -15.23
CA GLU A 190 2.40 9.56 -14.00
C GLU A 190 2.28 8.58 -12.82
N VAL A 191 2.71 9.01 -11.64
CA VAL A 191 2.74 8.16 -10.44
C VAL A 191 1.47 8.36 -9.60
N PRO A 192 0.62 7.33 -9.42
CA PRO A 192 -0.48 7.41 -8.46
C PRO A 192 0.03 7.25 -7.03
N LEU A 193 -0.29 8.22 -6.15
CA LEU A 193 -0.17 8.09 -4.71
C LEU A 193 -1.56 7.81 -4.13
N ILE A 194 -1.82 6.59 -3.71
CA ILE A 194 -3.11 6.18 -3.17
C ILE A 194 -3.10 6.29 -1.64
N ILE A 195 -4.09 6.98 -1.09
CA ILE A 195 -4.29 7.12 0.35
C ILE A 195 -5.64 6.52 0.71
N VAL A 196 -5.66 5.55 1.62
CA VAL A 196 -6.87 4.88 2.09
C VAL A 196 -7.17 5.32 3.52
N ASP A 197 -8.38 5.86 3.72
CA ASP A 197 -8.83 6.35 5.03
C ASP A 197 -9.04 5.20 6.03
N SER A 198 -8.92 5.49 7.32
CA SER A 198 -9.10 4.52 8.42
C SER A 198 -10.52 3.95 8.54
N SER A 199 -11.50 4.53 7.85
CA SER A 199 -12.85 4.00 7.79
C SER A 199 -12.99 2.75 6.91
N GLU A 200 -12.05 2.55 5.99
CA GLU A 200 -12.11 1.41 5.10
C GLU A 200 -11.78 0.12 5.86
N THR A 201 -12.76 -0.77 5.96
CA THR A 201 -12.63 -2.05 6.67
C THR A 201 -11.82 -3.09 5.89
N SER A 202 -11.67 -2.88 4.59
CA SER A 202 -10.89 -3.75 3.69
C SER A 202 -10.26 -2.94 2.58
N ILE A 203 -9.03 -3.27 2.23
CA ILE A 203 -8.33 -2.66 1.08
C ILE A 203 -8.54 -3.59 -0.11
N ASP A 204 -9.00 -3.02 -1.23
CA ASP A 204 -9.09 -3.80 -2.47
C ASP A 204 -7.69 -4.25 -2.90
N VAL A 205 -7.56 -5.54 -3.17
CA VAL A 205 -6.27 -6.15 -3.53
C VAL A 205 -5.66 -5.52 -4.79
N CYS A 206 -6.50 -4.98 -5.68
CA CYS A 206 -6.03 -4.27 -6.87
C CYS A 206 -5.27 -2.98 -6.53
N ILE A 207 -5.54 -2.34 -5.38
CA ILE A 207 -4.78 -1.16 -4.93
C ILE A 207 -3.33 -1.53 -4.60
N LEU A 208 -3.09 -2.73 -4.10
CA LEU A 208 -1.77 -3.18 -3.65
C LEU A 208 -0.74 -3.34 -4.79
N GLN A 209 -1.20 -3.38 -6.04
CA GLN A 209 -0.31 -3.45 -7.21
C GLN A 209 0.38 -2.12 -7.55
N PHE A 210 -0.23 -0.99 -7.17
CA PHE A 210 0.30 0.33 -7.51
C PHE A 210 1.60 0.68 -6.78
N PRO A 211 2.41 1.58 -7.34
CA PRO A 211 3.76 1.86 -6.83
C PRO A 211 3.77 2.55 -5.48
N LEU A 212 2.81 3.43 -5.19
CA LEU A 212 2.75 4.17 -3.94
C LEU A 212 1.35 4.10 -3.33
N TRP A 213 1.26 3.53 -2.13
CA TRP A 213 0.02 3.56 -1.36
C TRP A 213 0.28 3.55 0.14
N ILE A 214 -0.57 4.24 0.88
CA ILE A 214 -0.64 4.23 2.33
C ILE A 214 -2.09 3.99 2.76
N ALA A 215 -2.29 3.08 3.70
CA ALA A 215 -3.59 2.83 4.29
C ALA A 215 -3.53 3.05 5.80
N PHE A 216 -4.40 3.91 6.31
CA PHE A 216 -4.55 4.08 7.74
C PHE A 216 -5.45 2.97 8.28
N VAL A 217 -4.93 2.17 9.23
CA VAL A 217 -5.72 1.14 9.89
C VAL A 217 -6.15 1.66 11.26
N GLY A 218 -7.47 1.80 11.45
CA GLY A 218 -8.03 2.35 12.70
C GLY A 218 -8.05 1.33 13.82
N ASN A 219 -7.74 1.75 15.05
CA ASN A 219 -8.36 1.15 16.21
C ASN A 219 -9.82 1.61 16.22
N ASN A 220 -10.76 0.68 16.41
CA ASN A 220 -12.20 0.97 16.49
C ASN A 220 -12.63 1.89 17.67
N GLU A 221 -11.69 2.52 18.34
CA GLU A 221 -11.93 3.43 19.46
C GLU A 221 -12.29 4.86 19.01
N GLU A 222 -12.14 5.22 17.74
CA GLU A 222 -12.48 6.56 17.23
C GLU A 222 -13.98 6.88 17.23
N ILE A 223 -14.85 5.92 17.56
CA ILE A 223 -16.33 6.08 17.46
C ILE A 223 -16.93 6.81 18.67
N TYR A 224 -16.21 7.00 19.77
CA TYR A 224 -16.80 7.44 21.05
C TYR A 224 -16.47 8.85 21.54
N ASP A 225 -15.60 9.60 20.87
CA ASP A 225 -15.15 10.92 21.39
C ASP A 225 -15.98 12.13 20.91
N ASP A 226 -16.94 11.90 20.00
CA ASP A 226 -17.77 12.99 19.41
C ASP A 226 -19.06 13.29 20.22
N PHE A 227 -19.31 12.63 21.37
CA PHE A 227 -20.54 12.79 22.14
C PHE A 227 -20.37 13.31 23.57
N GLN A 228 -19.23 13.89 23.94
CA GLN A 228 -19.08 14.57 25.24
C GLN A 228 -18.67 16.03 25.09
N LEU A 229 -19.60 16.85 24.63
CA LEU A 229 -19.62 18.29 24.91
C LEU A 229 -21.07 18.68 25.22
N ASP A 230 -21.47 18.53 26.46
CA ASP A 230 -22.50 19.33 27.12
C ASP A 230 -21.83 20.42 27.96
#